data_395d6f3b76e570076e54e2cb4e0bf742
#
_entry.id   395d6f3b76e570076e54e2cb4e0bf742
#
_cell.length_a   1.000
_cell.length_b   1.000
_cell.length_c   1.000
_cell.angle_alpha   90.00
_cell.angle_beta   90.00
_cell.angle_gamma   90.00
#
_symmetry.space_group_name_H-M   'P 1'
#
loop_
_entity.id
_entity.type
_entity.pdbx_description
1 polymer ?
#
loop_
_entity_poly.entity_id
_entity_poly.type
_entity_poly.pdbx_seq_one_letter_code
_entity_poly.pdbx_strand_id
1 'polypeptide(L)'
;MGKRRTIYEPQEKEATMKKKVTIIGTGLGGLASGLLLIKKGYEVEFIEKNDRPGGRLNQIKKDGFTFDTGPSFFSMSYVFEEFMQRCGIKLPFEFVPLDPLYSVNFKGSTKTYHLYKDLGRLAEQFQDLEPDFEHKMRVYLAKSKRLFEDTFDIVIRNNFDNIFDYLSALIRVNPRHLPVLFKSFWEHVHGYFSSSEVRQIISLVAFFLGRTPFDTMAVYSLLSYTEFQHDGYYNVAGGMYTIVESIVEELVRCGAKFHYNAEIVDVVREGQKVSAVIDQQGRKYAGEIFLSNADAALFRGRVLRRK
;
A
#
# COMPACT_ATOMS: atom_id res chain seq x y z
N MET A 1 8.12 -61.83 -35.68
CA MET A 1 8.88 -60.87 -34.87
C MET A 1 7.92 -59.79 -34.36
N GLY A 2 7.39 -59.98 -33.14
CA GLY A 2 6.41 -59.12 -32.53
C GLY A 2 7.08 -57.97 -31.74
N LYS A 3 6.72 -56.72 -32.08
CA LYS A 3 7.11 -55.56 -31.31
C LYS A 3 6.21 -55.47 -30.06
N ARG A 4 6.83 -55.64 -28.86
CA ARG A 4 6.17 -55.34 -27.59
C ARG A 4 5.94 -53.83 -27.50
N ARG A 5 4.66 -53.41 -27.38
CA ARG A 5 4.29 -52.07 -26.94
C ARG A 5 4.51 -51.94 -25.45
N THR A 6 5.46 -51.10 -25.04
CA THR A 6 5.62 -50.72 -23.67
C THR A 6 4.48 -49.78 -23.31
N ILE A 7 3.62 -50.20 -22.40
CA ILE A 7 2.55 -49.36 -21.81
C ILE A 7 3.25 -48.42 -20.85
N TYR A 8 3.20 -47.12 -21.14
CA TYR A 8 3.63 -46.05 -20.25
C TYR A 8 2.58 -45.93 -19.15
N GLU A 9 2.82 -46.46 -17.96
CA GLU A 9 2.04 -46.16 -16.78
C GLU A 9 2.37 -44.69 -16.35
N PRO A 10 1.37 -43.82 -16.19
CA PRO A 10 1.65 -42.51 -15.62
C PRO A 10 2.06 -42.70 -14.17
N GLN A 11 3.29 -42.32 -13.85
CA GLN A 11 3.73 -42.19 -12.47
C GLN A 11 2.77 -41.22 -11.76
N GLU A 12 2.03 -41.72 -10.77
CA GLU A 12 1.33 -40.90 -9.80
C GLU A 12 2.37 -39.95 -9.18
N LYS A 13 2.24 -38.64 -9.49
CA LYS A 13 2.99 -37.65 -8.76
C LYS A 13 2.55 -37.75 -7.30
N GLU A 14 3.44 -38.24 -6.43
CA GLU A 14 3.29 -38.13 -4.99
C GLU A 14 2.81 -36.70 -4.69
N ALA A 15 1.68 -36.57 -4.03
CA ALA A 15 1.12 -35.30 -3.60
C ALA A 15 2.07 -34.75 -2.53
N THR A 16 3.05 -33.98 -2.97
CA THR A 16 3.93 -33.22 -2.06
C THR A 16 3.02 -32.39 -1.16
N MET A 17 3.00 -32.70 0.14
CA MET A 17 2.19 -31.97 1.12
C MET A 17 2.51 -30.49 0.99
N LYS A 18 1.48 -29.68 0.70
CA LYS A 18 1.63 -28.24 0.58
C LYS A 18 2.04 -27.67 1.95
N LYS A 19 3.13 -26.92 2.00
CA LYS A 19 3.53 -26.23 3.24
C LYS A 19 2.45 -25.27 3.68
N LYS A 20 2.12 -25.32 4.98
CA LYS A 20 1.10 -24.50 5.60
C LYS A 20 1.68 -23.18 6.09
N VAL A 21 1.05 -22.08 5.67
CA VAL A 21 1.37 -20.70 6.12
C VAL A 21 0.21 -20.16 6.94
N THR A 22 0.50 -19.79 8.18
CA THR A 22 -0.44 -19.13 9.07
C THR A 22 -0.16 -17.62 9.12
N ILE A 23 -1.13 -16.81 8.67
CA ILE A 23 -1.02 -15.34 8.59
C ILE A 23 -1.81 -14.71 9.72
N ILE A 24 -1.15 -13.91 10.55
CA ILE A 24 -1.74 -13.22 11.69
C ILE A 24 -2.10 -11.79 11.24
N GLY A 25 -3.40 -11.50 11.19
CA GLY A 25 -3.96 -10.23 10.73
C GLY A 25 -4.34 -10.23 9.25
N THR A 26 -5.59 -9.82 8.99
CA THR A 26 -6.21 -9.73 7.66
C THR A 26 -6.29 -8.29 7.14
N GLY A 27 -5.35 -7.43 7.54
CA GLY A 27 -5.14 -6.15 6.86
C GLY A 27 -4.69 -6.37 5.41
N LEU A 28 -4.74 -5.33 4.58
CA LEU A 28 -4.46 -5.43 3.14
C LEU A 28 -3.12 -6.13 2.83
N GLY A 29 -2.06 -5.84 3.60
CA GLY A 29 -0.76 -6.49 3.44
C GLY A 29 -0.78 -8.00 3.73
N GLY A 30 -1.54 -8.44 4.75
CA GLY A 30 -1.75 -9.86 5.06
C GLY A 30 -2.52 -10.58 3.97
N LEU A 31 -3.62 -9.98 3.51
CA LEU A 31 -4.43 -10.51 2.40
C LEU A 31 -3.62 -10.63 1.11
N ALA A 32 -2.87 -9.58 0.76
CA ALA A 32 -1.99 -9.58 -0.42
C ALA A 32 -0.90 -10.66 -0.33
N SER A 33 -0.25 -10.80 0.85
CA SER A 33 0.75 -11.84 1.07
C SER A 33 0.14 -13.24 0.93
N GLY A 34 -1.04 -13.45 1.50
CA GLY A 34 -1.75 -14.72 1.40
C GLY A 34 -2.14 -15.07 -0.04
N LEU A 35 -2.56 -14.08 -0.83
CA LEU A 35 -2.91 -14.29 -2.22
C LEU A 35 -1.70 -14.72 -3.05
N LEU A 36 -0.54 -14.08 -2.87
CA LEU A 36 0.70 -14.51 -3.51
C LEU A 36 1.13 -15.92 -3.08
N LEU A 37 1.01 -16.23 -1.80
CA LEU A 37 1.43 -17.53 -1.27
C LEU A 37 0.53 -18.67 -1.78
N ILE A 38 -0.80 -18.47 -1.78
CA ILE A 38 -1.73 -19.50 -2.26
C ILE A 38 -1.55 -19.75 -3.76
N LYS A 39 -1.27 -18.70 -4.56
CA LYS A 39 -0.94 -18.84 -5.99
C LYS A 39 0.41 -19.55 -6.23
N LYS A 40 1.32 -19.53 -5.26
CA LYS A 40 2.56 -20.30 -5.27
C LYS A 40 2.38 -21.74 -4.76
N GLY A 41 1.17 -22.15 -4.40
CA GLY A 41 0.85 -23.52 -4.00
C GLY A 41 0.94 -23.79 -2.50
N TYR A 42 1.07 -22.78 -1.65
CA TYR A 42 1.00 -22.96 -0.19
C TYR A 42 -0.45 -23.17 0.27
N GLU A 43 -0.65 -23.90 1.37
CA GLU A 43 -1.91 -23.86 2.13
C GLU A 43 -1.87 -22.61 3.00
N VAL A 44 -2.91 -21.77 2.94
CA VAL A 44 -2.95 -20.49 3.66
C VAL A 44 -4.14 -20.46 4.62
N GLU A 45 -3.87 -20.12 5.88
CA GLU A 45 -4.91 -19.76 6.83
C GLU A 45 -4.63 -18.39 7.45
N PHE A 46 -5.70 -17.66 7.75
CA PHE A 46 -5.67 -16.35 8.37
C PHE A 46 -6.27 -16.38 9.76
N ILE A 47 -5.65 -15.64 10.68
CA ILE A 47 -6.15 -15.45 12.03
C ILE A 47 -6.35 -13.95 12.25
N GLU A 48 -7.59 -13.54 12.50
CA GLU A 48 -7.97 -12.14 12.65
C GLU A 48 -8.65 -11.95 14.03
N LYS A 49 -8.20 -10.91 14.74
CA LYS A 49 -8.76 -10.56 16.05
C LYS A 49 -10.17 -10.00 16.00
N ASN A 50 -10.52 -9.33 14.91
CA ASN A 50 -11.82 -8.71 14.68
C ASN A 50 -12.81 -9.73 14.09
N ASP A 51 -14.08 -9.33 14.01
CA ASP A 51 -15.17 -10.09 13.40
C ASP A 51 -15.15 -10.11 11.87
N ARG A 52 -14.26 -9.26 11.25
CA ARG A 52 -14.15 -9.10 9.80
C ARG A 52 -12.72 -8.73 9.36
N PRO A 53 -12.40 -8.95 8.07
CA PRO A 53 -11.09 -8.60 7.51
C PRO A 53 -10.96 -7.10 7.24
N GLY A 54 -9.76 -6.67 6.81
CA GLY A 54 -9.48 -5.33 6.26
C GLY A 54 -8.56 -4.49 7.16
N GLY A 55 -8.57 -4.72 8.46
CA GLY A 55 -7.73 -3.95 9.38
C GLY A 55 -8.07 -2.46 9.36
N ARG A 56 -7.13 -1.62 8.88
CA ARG A 56 -7.34 -0.17 8.74
C ARG A 56 -8.13 0.23 7.49
N LEU A 57 -8.25 -0.64 6.49
CA LEU A 57 -9.16 -0.48 5.36
C LEU A 57 -10.47 -1.14 5.72
N ASN A 58 -11.39 -0.39 6.28
CA ASN A 58 -12.64 -0.90 6.84
C ASN A 58 -13.82 0.05 6.57
N GLN A 59 -15.03 -0.37 6.93
CA GLN A 59 -16.26 0.41 6.77
C GLN A 59 -17.18 0.27 7.98
N ILE A 60 -18.02 1.26 8.19
CA ILE A 60 -19.15 1.22 9.13
C ILE A 60 -20.43 1.31 8.31
N LYS A 61 -21.34 0.36 8.53
CA LYS A 61 -22.71 0.41 7.99
C LYS A 61 -23.66 0.74 9.13
N LYS A 62 -24.36 1.88 9.04
CA LYS A 62 -25.29 2.34 10.06
C LYS A 62 -26.45 3.11 9.42
N ASP A 63 -27.65 2.77 9.82
CA ASP A 63 -28.90 3.47 9.43
C ASP A 63 -29.06 3.63 7.89
N GLY A 64 -28.65 2.60 7.13
CA GLY A 64 -28.69 2.59 5.67
C GLY A 64 -27.51 3.31 4.99
N PHE A 65 -26.62 3.93 5.75
CA PHE A 65 -25.41 4.58 5.26
C PHE A 65 -24.18 3.67 5.38
N THR A 66 -23.24 3.87 4.46
CA THR A 66 -21.92 3.19 4.51
C THR A 66 -20.84 4.27 4.56
N PHE A 67 -19.92 4.14 5.53
CA PHE A 67 -18.81 5.05 5.72
C PHE A 67 -17.48 4.27 5.69
N ASP A 68 -16.57 4.66 4.81
CA ASP A 68 -15.19 4.19 4.89
C ASP A 68 -14.53 4.74 6.16
N THR A 69 -13.85 3.87 6.92
CA THR A 69 -13.23 4.24 8.21
C THR A 69 -11.71 4.27 8.15
N GLY A 70 -11.15 4.37 6.99
CA GLY A 70 -9.72 4.44 6.74
C GLY A 70 -9.44 5.37 5.58
N PRO A 71 -8.59 4.97 4.64
CA PRO A 71 -8.39 5.76 3.42
C PRO A 71 -9.70 5.82 2.62
N SER A 72 -10.05 7.04 2.19
CA SER A 72 -11.24 7.29 1.35
C SER A 72 -10.91 7.36 -0.13
N PHE A 73 -9.63 7.44 -0.47
CA PHE A 73 -9.09 7.43 -1.82
C PHE A 73 -7.61 7.00 -1.78
N PHE A 74 -7.04 6.70 -2.93
CA PHE A 74 -5.65 6.28 -3.07
C PHE A 74 -5.04 6.77 -4.38
N SER A 75 -3.73 6.71 -4.47
CA SER A 75 -2.94 6.91 -5.69
C SER A 75 -2.15 5.65 -6.01
N MET A 76 -1.45 5.64 -7.13
CA MET A 76 -0.66 4.50 -7.63
C MET A 76 -1.53 3.29 -7.97
N SER A 77 -2.64 3.51 -8.70
CA SER A 77 -3.58 2.49 -9.15
C SER A 77 -2.89 1.33 -9.88
N TYR A 78 -1.89 1.64 -10.68
CA TYR A 78 -1.06 0.67 -11.41
C TYR A 78 -0.37 -0.37 -10.51
N VAL A 79 -0.10 -0.05 -9.23
CA VAL A 79 0.50 -1.01 -8.29
C VAL A 79 -0.49 -2.13 -7.96
N PHE A 80 -1.78 -1.83 -7.88
CA PHE A 80 -2.83 -2.84 -7.73
C PHE A 80 -2.94 -3.72 -8.96
N GLU A 81 -2.90 -3.13 -10.16
CA GLU A 81 -2.95 -3.86 -11.42
C GLU A 81 -1.74 -4.80 -11.56
N GLU A 82 -0.53 -4.31 -11.34
CA GLU A 82 0.70 -5.11 -11.34
C GLU A 82 0.65 -6.25 -10.32
N PHE A 83 0.12 -5.98 -9.13
CA PHE A 83 -0.02 -6.99 -8.10
C PHE A 83 -0.99 -8.10 -8.53
N MET A 84 -2.17 -7.73 -9.03
CA MET A 84 -3.16 -8.70 -9.50
C MET A 84 -2.63 -9.51 -10.70
N GLN A 85 -1.93 -8.86 -11.63
CA GLN A 85 -1.26 -9.54 -12.74
C GLN A 85 -0.23 -10.58 -12.24
N ARG A 86 0.58 -10.24 -11.23
CA ARG A 86 1.52 -11.20 -10.60
C ARG A 86 0.80 -12.39 -9.95
N CYS A 87 -0.41 -12.17 -9.46
CA CYS A 87 -1.25 -13.24 -8.94
C CYS A 87 -1.97 -14.05 -10.04
N GLY A 88 -1.84 -13.67 -11.32
CA GLY A 88 -2.49 -14.33 -12.46
C GLY A 88 -4.01 -14.13 -12.46
N ILE A 89 -4.50 -13.02 -11.93
CA ILE A 89 -5.92 -12.66 -11.89
C ILE A 89 -6.16 -11.28 -12.49
N LYS A 90 -7.37 -11.08 -13.02
CA LYS A 90 -7.83 -9.73 -13.39
C LYS A 90 -8.11 -8.92 -12.11
N LEU A 91 -7.99 -7.60 -12.21
CA LEU A 91 -8.39 -6.70 -11.14
C LEU A 91 -9.88 -6.93 -10.81
N PRO A 92 -10.23 -7.34 -9.58
CA PRO A 92 -11.60 -7.76 -9.26
C PRO A 92 -12.49 -6.60 -8.79
N PHE A 93 -12.06 -5.36 -8.94
CA PHE A 93 -12.80 -4.13 -8.60
C PHE A 93 -12.50 -3.05 -9.63
N GLU A 94 -13.35 -2.03 -9.68
CA GLU A 94 -13.27 -0.92 -10.63
C GLU A 94 -12.75 0.34 -9.95
N PHE A 95 -11.76 1.00 -10.56
CA PHE A 95 -11.27 2.29 -10.12
C PHE A 95 -12.18 3.41 -10.63
N VAL A 96 -12.52 4.34 -9.72
CA VAL A 96 -13.25 5.55 -10.03
C VAL A 96 -12.29 6.74 -9.89
N PRO A 97 -11.84 7.34 -11.01
CA PRO A 97 -10.94 8.49 -10.94
C PRO A 97 -11.65 9.69 -10.32
N LEU A 98 -10.94 10.44 -9.49
CA LEU A 98 -11.46 11.66 -8.88
C LEU A 98 -11.17 12.88 -9.76
N ASP A 99 -12.21 13.66 -10.09
CA ASP A 99 -12.12 14.95 -10.78
C ASP A 99 -13.20 15.90 -10.23
N PRO A 100 -12.85 16.88 -9.40
CA PRO A 100 -11.50 17.22 -8.94
C PRO A 100 -10.87 16.14 -8.06
N LEU A 101 -9.53 16.14 -7.97
CA LEU A 101 -8.79 15.25 -7.06
C LEU A 101 -9.25 15.41 -5.62
N TYR A 102 -9.37 16.66 -5.18
CA TYR A 102 -9.94 17.09 -3.90
C TYR A 102 -10.16 18.61 -3.91
N SER A 103 -10.77 19.11 -2.85
CA SER A 103 -11.02 20.54 -2.68
C SER A 103 -10.42 21.05 -1.37
N VAL A 104 -9.94 22.29 -1.38
CA VAL A 104 -9.32 22.95 -0.22
C VAL A 104 -10.06 24.23 0.11
N ASN A 105 -10.39 24.39 1.39
CA ASN A 105 -10.97 25.59 1.96
C ASN A 105 -10.08 26.10 3.08
N PHE A 106 -9.83 27.40 3.11
CA PHE A 106 -9.12 28.03 4.20
C PHE A 106 -10.13 28.60 5.21
N LYS A 107 -9.83 28.43 6.51
CA LYS A 107 -10.64 28.99 7.57
C LYS A 107 -10.75 30.51 7.41
N GLY A 108 -11.98 31.03 7.38
CA GLY A 108 -12.26 32.46 7.19
C GLY A 108 -12.30 32.93 5.73
N SER A 109 -12.09 32.03 4.77
CA SER A 109 -12.29 32.30 3.34
C SER A 109 -13.60 31.68 2.84
N THR A 110 -14.26 32.35 1.91
CA THR A 110 -15.41 31.80 1.17
C THR A 110 -14.98 31.09 -0.10
N LYS A 111 -13.69 31.20 -0.48
CA LYS A 111 -13.15 30.60 -1.71
C LYS A 111 -12.79 29.14 -1.48
N THR A 112 -13.27 28.29 -2.39
CA THR A 112 -12.91 26.87 -2.48
C THR A 112 -11.97 26.68 -3.67
N TYR A 113 -10.87 26.01 -3.44
CA TYR A 113 -9.90 25.63 -4.49
C TYR A 113 -10.11 24.17 -4.86
N HIS A 114 -10.34 23.89 -6.13
CA HIS A 114 -10.47 22.52 -6.64
C HIS A 114 -9.20 22.09 -7.32
N LEU A 115 -8.62 20.97 -6.88
CA LEU A 115 -7.36 20.47 -7.42
C LEU A 115 -7.65 19.51 -8.58
N TYR A 116 -7.02 19.76 -9.74
CA TYR A 116 -7.20 18.99 -10.96
C TYR A 116 -5.85 18.47 -11.49
N LYS A 117 -5.89 17.34 -12.19
CA LYS A 117 -4.74 16.89 -13.01
C LYS A 117 -4.51 17.81 -14.21
N ASP A 118 -5.57 18.36 -14.75
CA ASP A 118 -5.48 19.34 -15.83
C ASP A 118 -4.85 20.65 -15.32
N LEU A 119 -3.63 20.93 -15.78
CA LEU A 119 -2.87 22.08 -15.30
C LEU A 119 -3.46 23.43 -15.76
N GLY A 120 -4.19 23.45 -16.89
CA GLY A 120 -4.89 24.65 -17.36
C GLY A 120 -6.02 25.02 -16.39
N ARG A 121 -6.92 24.05 -16.10
CA ARG A 121 -8.00 24.23 -15.11
C ARG A 121 -7.45 24.59 -13.73
N LEU A 122 -6.30 24.02 -13.35
CA LEU A 122 -5.66 24.33 -12.08
C LEU A 122 -5.12 25.77 -12.09
N ALA A 123 -4.47 26.18 -13.18
CA ALA A 123 -3.88 27.51 -13.32
C ALA A 123 -4.95 28.63 -13.29
N GLU A 124 -6.10 28.42 -13.91
CA GLU A 124 -7.22 29.36 -13.89
C GLU A 124 -7.63 29.78 -12.46
N GLN A 125 -7.47 28.89 -11.47
CA GLN A 125 -7.83 29.19 -10.08
C GLN A 125 -6.74 29.95 -9.33
N PHE A 126 -5.48 29.83 -9.76
CA PHE A 126 -4.32 30.35 -9.03
C PHE A 126 -3.62 31.53 -9.70
N GLN A 127 -3.97 31.90 -10.93
CA GLN A 127 -3.31 32.98 -11.69
C GLN A 127 -3.30 34.32 -10.93
N ASP A 128 -4.35 34.64 -10.17
CA ASP A 128 -4.43 35.89 -9.39
C ASP A 128 -3.58 35.84 -8.12
N LEU A 129 -3.28 34.66 -7.60
CA LEU A 129 -2.50 34.43 -6.37
C LEU A 129 -1.02 34.20 -6.66
N GLU A 130 -0.74 33.58 -7.77
CA GLU A 130 0.62 33.15 -8.16
C GLU A 130 0.82 33.46 -9.64
N PRO A 131 1.43 34.58 -9.98
CA PRO A 131 1.77 34.89 -11.37
C PRO A 131 2.60 33.77 -12.00
N ASP A 132 2.31 33.43 -13.25
CA ASP A 132 2.95 32.34 -14.01
C ASP A 132 2.79 30.96 -13.35
N PHE A 133 1.73 30.73 -12.61
CA PHE A 133 1.48 29.47 -11.88
C PHE A 133 1.68 28.24 -12.75
N GLU A 134 1.10 28.21 -13.96
CA GLU A 134 1.20 27.04 -14.84
C GLU A 134 2.65 26.71 -15.20
N HIS A 135 3.43 27.73 -15.57
CA HIS A 135 4.85 27.54 -15.88
C HIS A 135 5.62 27.02 -14.66
N LYS A 136 5.44 27.63 -13.50
CA LYS A 136 6.09 27.21 -12.24
C LYS A 136 5.73 25.77 -11.88
N MET A 137 4.45 25.42 -12.01
CA MET A 137 3.97 24.06 -11.72
C MET A 137 4.56 23.03 -12.70
N ARG A 138 4.64 23.35 -13.99
CA ARG A 138 5.32 22.48 -14.99
C ARG A 138 6.78 22.25 -14.64
N VAL A 139 7.51 23.29 -14.23
CA VAL A 139 8.92 23.18 -13.82
C VAL A 139 9.05 22.33 -12.57
N TYR A 140 8.19 22.55 -11.57
CA TYR A 140 8.13 21.77 -10.33
C TYR A 140 7.87 20.29 -10.61
N LEU A 141 6.82 19.99 -11.38
CA LEU A 141 6.44 18.62 -11.72
C LEU A 141 7.48 17.90 -12.58
N ALA A 142 8.14 18.61 -13.51
CA ALA A 142 9.22 18.03 -14.32
C ALA A 142 10.42 17.56 -13.46
N LYS A 143 10.74 18.28 -12.37
CA LYS A 143 11.79 17.86 -11.44
C LYS A 143 11.30 16.71 -10.54
N SER A 144 10.07 16.77 -10.08
CA SER A 144 9.42 15.70 -9.30
C SER A 144 9.34 14.39 -10.09
N LYS A 145 9.02 14.49 -11.40
CA LYS A 145 9.03 13.36 -12.33
C LYS A 145 10.42 12.71 -12.43
N ARG A 146 11.46 13.50 -12.67
CA ARG A 146 12.83 12.98 -12.77
C ARG A 146 13.27 12.32 -11.45
N LEU A 147 12.89 12.90 -10.31
CA LEU A 147 13.17 12.32 -9.01
C LEU A 147 12.46 10.97 -8.86
N PHE A 148 11.19 10.89 -9.26
CA PHE A 148 10.43 9.65 -9.26
C PHE A 148 11.07 8.58 -10.14
N GLU A 149 11.33 8.89 -11.41
CA GLU A 149 11.91 7.94 -12.36
C GLU A 149 13.30 7.43 -11.94
N ASP A 150 14.13 8.30 -11.35
CA ASP A 150 15.48 7.94 -10.91
C ASP A 150 15.49 7.13 -9.58
N THR A 151 14.42 7.18 -8.79
CA THR A 151 14.41 6.55 -7.46
C THR A 151 13.42 5.41 -7.32
N PHE A 152 12.42 5.32 -8.18
CA PHE A 152 11.31 4.38 -8.02
C PHE A 152 11.78 2.92 -7.97
N ASP A 153 12.54 2.48 -8.96
CA ASP A 153 13.03 1.11 -9.02
C ASP A 153 14.21 0.85 -8.07
N ILE A 154 14.96 1.88 -7.70
CA ILE A 154 16.16 1.74 -6.86
C ILE A 154 15.78 1.74 -5.37
N VAL A 155 14.83 2.60 -4.98
CA VAL A 155 14.50 2.85 -3.57
C VAL A 155 13.09 2.37 -3.22
N ILE A 156 12.07 2.77 -3.99
CA ILE A 156 10.66 2.55 -3.62
C ILE A 156 10.26 1.08 -3.77
N ARG A 157 10.73 0.41 -4.83
CA ARG A 157 10.41 -1.00 -5.13
C ARG A 157 11.32 -2.02 -4.41
N ASN A 158 12.36 -1.58 -3.70
CA ASN A 158 13.27 -2.47 -3.03
C ASN A 158 13.03 -2.54 -1.52
N ASN A 159 13.28 -3.73 -0.96
CA ASN A 159 13.44 -3.93 0.47
C ASN A 159 14.92 -3.83 0.82
N PHE A 160 15.21 -3.27 1.98
CA PHE A 160 16.57 -3.16 2.50
C PHE A 160 16.65 -3.97 3.79
N ASP A 161 17.26 -5.14 3.71
CA ASP A 161 17.39 -6.06 4.84
C ASP A 161 18.48 -5.61 5.82
N ASN A 162 19.42 -4.80 5.32
CA ASN A 162 20.52 -4.24 6.11
C ASN A 162 20.94 -2.86 5.60
N ILE A 163 21.76 -2.18 6.40
CA ILE A 163 22.23 -0.81 6.10
C ILE A 163 23.13 -0.76 4.85
N PHE A 164 23.85 -1.83 4.54
CA PHE A 164 24.76 -1.85 3.38
C PHE A 164 23.99 -1.89 2.08
N ASP A 165 22.88 -2.64 2.01
CA ASP A 165 21.99 -2.67 0.85
C ASP A 165 21.37 -1.29 0.61
N TYR A 166 20.94 -0.63 1.69
CA TYR A 166 20.41 0.73 1.63
C TYR A 166 21.45 1.73 1.13
N LEU A 167 22.67 1.72 1.69
CA LEU A 167 23.75 2.61 1.25
C LEU A 167 24.15 2.33 -0.21
N SER A 168 24.22 1.06 -0.62
CA SER A 168 24.50 0.68 -2.00
C SER A 168 23.44 1.18 -2.98
N ALA A 169 22.17 1.21 -2.56
CA ALA A 169 21.09 1.78 -3.36
C ALA A 169 21.23 3.30 -3.48
N LEU A 170 21.55 3.99 -2.37
CA LEU A 170 21.74 5.44 -2.38
C LEU A 170 22.89 5.89 -3.31
N ILE A 171 23.98 5.12 -3.38
CA ILE A 171 25.10 5.42 -4.29
C ILE A 171 24.66 5.38 -5.76
N ARG A 172 23.66 4.56 -6.10
CA ARG A 172 23.10 4.46 -7.46
C ARG A 172 22.13 5.59 -7.80
N VAL A 173 21.60 6.29 -6.79
CA VAL A 173 20.74 7.46 -7.02
C VAL A 173 21.57 8.62 -7.56
N ASN A 174 21.07 9.28 -8.59
CA ASN A 174 21.75 10.40 -9.21
C ASN A 174 22.07 11.52 -8.19
N PRO A 175 23.36 11.94 -8.04
CA PRO A 175 23.75 12.94 -7.05
C PRO A 175 23.02 14.30 -7.17
N ARG A 176 22.45 14.61 -8.33
CA ARG A 176 21.62 15.83 -8.52
C ARG A 176 20.43 15.92 -7.56
N HIS A 177 19.99 14.77 -6.98
CA HIS A 177 18.90 14.73 -6.03
C HIS A 177 19.34 14.92 -4.57
N LEU A 178 20.64 15.01 -4.27
CA LEU A 178 21.12 15.23 -2.91
C LEU A 178 20.48 16.45 -2.21
N PRO A 179 20.30 17.62 -2.89
CA PRO A 179 19.70 18.77 -2.21
C PRO A 179 18.32 18.54 -1.63
N VAL A 180 17.49 17.65 -2.22
CA VAL A 180 16.14 17.37 -1.69
C VAL A 180 16.14 16.45 -0.47
N LEU A 181 17.28 15.83 -0.14
CA LEU A 181 17.43 15.04 1.09
C LEU A 181 17.68 15.91 2.33
N PHE A 182 18.15 17.17 2.13
CA PHE A 182 18.55 18.07 3.22
C PHE A 182 17.61 19.26 3.39
N LYS A 183 16.58 19.38 2.55
CA LYS A 183 15.56 20.43 2.66
C LYS A 183 14.25 19.85 3.15
N SER A 184 13.48 20.66 3.89
CA SER A 184 12.09 20.35 4.15
C SER A 184 11.25 20.47 2.87
N PHE A 185 10.10 19.80 2.86
CA PHE A 185 9.15 19.91 1.76
C PHE A 185 8.66 21.35 1.58
N TRP A 186 8.44 22.05 2.70
CA TRP A 186 8.05 23.46 2.72
C TRP A 186 9.09 24.36 2.05
N GLU A 187 10.37 24.25 2.41
CA GLU A 187 11.46 25.00 1.80
C GLU A 187 11.59 24.70 0.30
N HIS A 188 11.36 23.46 -0.09
CA HIS A 188 11.40 23.06 -1.49
C HIS A 188 10.29 23.72 -2.30
N VAL A 189 9.05 23.66 -1.85
CA VAL A 189 7.89 24.29 -2.49
C VAL A 189 8.04 25.81 -2.51
N HIS A 190 8.60 26.42 -1.45
CA HIS A 190 8.91 27.86 -1.40
C HIS A 190 9.88 28.31 -2.50
N GLY A 191 10.74 27.43 -2.98
CA GLY A 191 11.63 27.72 -4.11
C GLY A 191 10.94 27.85 -5.49
N TYR A 192 9.64 27.52 -5.57
CA TYR A 192 8.86 27.60 -6.81
C TYR A 192 7.70 28.60 -6.73
N PHE A 193 7.05 28.69 -5.59
CA PHE A 193 5.82 29.48 -5.43
C PHE A 193 5.99 30.57 -4.38
N SER A 194 5.38 31.74 -4.65
CA SER A 194 5.44 32.92 -3.79
C SER A 194 4.23 32.99 -2.87
N SER A 195 3.04 32.60 -3.36
CA SER A 195 1.78 32.64 -2.61
C SER A 195 1.78 31.64 -1.45
N SER A 196 1.35 32.10 -0.27
CA SER A 196 1.21 31.27 0.92
C SER A 196 0.18 30.18 0.73
N GLU A 197 -0.96 30.52 0.11
CA GLU A 197 -2.06 29.60 -0.15
C GLU A 197 -1.61 28.49 -1.11
N VAL A 198 -0.94 28.85 -2.21
CA VAL A 198 -0.43 27.90 -3.19
C VAL A 198 0.58 26.95 -2.54
N ARG A 199 1.51 27.46 -1.73
CA ARG A 199 2.48 26.63 -1.00
C ARG A 199 1.80 25.66 -0.06
N GLN A 200 0.81 26.11 0.71
CA GLN A 200 0.06 25.25 1.61
C GLN A 200 -0.64 24.12 0.83
N ILE A 201 -1.33 24.46 -0.26
CA ILE A 201 -2.06 23.49 -1.10
C ILE A 201 -1.10 22.46 -1.70
N ILE A 202 -0.03 22.89 -2.35
CA ILE A 202 0.95 21.96 -2.98
C ILE A 202 1.66 21.10 -1.93
N SER A 203 1.73 21.57 -0.68
CA SER A 203 2.35 20.83 0.42
C SER A 203 1.43 19.80 1.08
N LEU A 204 0.14 19.75 0.75
CA LEU A 204 -0.82 18.82 1.37
C LEU A 204 -0.44 17.36 1.16
N VAL A 205 0.28 17.03 0.10
CA VAL A 205 0.78 15.67 -0.16
C VAL A 205 1.63 15.12 1.01
N ALA A 206 2.28 16.00 1.81
CA ALA A 206 3.04 15.59 2.98
C ALA A 206 2.15 14.95 4.09
N PHE A 207 0.87 15.29 4.14
CA PHE A 207 -0.07 14.71 5.13
C PHE A 207 -0.33 13.23 4.91
N PHE A 208 -0.21 12.71 3.69
CA PHE A 208 -0.31 11.27 3.44
C PHE A 208 0.77 10.47 4.16
N LEU A 209 1.89 11.11 4.51
CA LEU A 209 2.98 10.52 5.30
C LEU A 209 2.75 10.64 6.81
N GLY A 210 1.64 11.27 7.24
CA GLY A 210 1.35 11.53 8.64
C GLY A 210 2.30 12.57 9.28
N ARG A 211 2.86 13.48 8.46
CA ARG A 211 3.80 14.51 8.89
C ARG A 211 3.40 15.88 8.38
N THR A 212 3.99 16.92 8.95
CA THR A 212 3.86 18.28 8.44
C THR A 212 4.84 18.52 7.27
N PRO A 213 4.59 19.49 6.39
CA PRO A 213 5.55 19.85 5.34
C PRO A 213 6.90 20.35 5.86
N PHE A 214 6.92 20.84 7.11
CA PHE A 214 8.14 21.35 7.76
C PHE A 214 9.06 20.22 8.22
N ASP A 215 8.48 19.05 8.58
CA ASP A 215 9.21 17.88 9.08
C ASP A 215 9.39 16.79 8.00
N THR A 216 8.79 16.97 6.83
CA THR A 216 8.89 16.06 5.71
C THR A 216 10.05 16.47 4.82
N MET A 217 10.90 15.52 4.41
CA MET A 217 11.99 15.78 3.48
C MET A 217 11.45 16.08 2.07
N ALA A 218 12.12 16.98 1.37
CA ALA A 218 11.73 17.40 0.02
C ALA A 218 11.77 16.27 -1.03
N VAL A 219 12.44 15.16 -0.75
CA VAL A 219 12.43 13.97 -1.62
C VAL A 219 11.02 13.47 -1.90
N TYR A 220 10.09 13.65 -0.96
CA TYR A 220 8.70 13.27 -1.13
C TYR A 220 7.91 14.16 -2.12
N SER A 221 8.54 15.20 -2.72
CA SER A 221 7.96 15.93 -3.86
C SER A 221 7.69 15.02 -5.08
N LEU A 222 8.34 13.85 -5.14
CA LEU A 222 8.01 12.82 -6.12
C LEU A 222 6.52 12.41 -6.09
N LEU A 223 5.85 12.49 -4.93
CA LEU A 223 4.43 12.21 -4.78
C LEU A 223 3.56 13.25 -5.48
N SER A 224 4.00 14.50 -5.59
CA SER A 224 3.27 15.50 -6.38
C SER A 224 3.24 15.15 -7.89
N TYR A 225 4.26 14.47 -8.40
CA TYR A 225 4.23 13.94 -9.75
C TYR A 225 3.18 12.85 -9.91
N THR A 226 3.08 11.92 -8.94
CA THR A 226 2.04 10.88 -8.99
C THR A 226 0.64 11.47 -8.88
N GLU A 227 0.46 12.49 -8.05
CA GLU A 227 -0.80 13.20 -7.84
C GLU A 227 -1.28 13.92 -9.10
N PHE A 228 -0.45 14.80 -9.66
CA PHE A 228 -0.88 15.75 -10.70
C PHE A 228 -0.62 15.29 -12.14
N GLN A 229 0.27 14.32 -12.39
CA GLN A 229 0.61 13.93 -13.76
C GLN A 229 0.58 12.44 -14.03
N HIS A 230 1.14 11.61 -13.14
CA HIS A 230 1.35 10.21 -13.45
C HIS A 230 0.06 9.41 -13.34
N ASP A 231 -0.60 9.49 -12.18
CA ASP A 231 -1.75 8.63 -11.87
C ASP A 231 -2.98 9.44 -11.45
N GLY A 232 -2.89 10.25 -10.42
CA GLY A 232 -3.99 10.96 -9.78
C GLY A 232 -4.51 10.24 -8.55
N TYR A 233 -5.77 10.48 -8.22
CA TYR A 233 -6.45 9.82 -7.11
C TYR A 233 -7.68 9.07 -7.57
N TYR A 234 -7.96 7.98 -6.89
CA TYR A 234 -9.05 7.06 -7.19
C TYR A 234 -9.83 6.69 -5.93
N ASN A 235 -11.10 6.49 -6.11
CA ASN A 235 -11.94 5.69 -5.23
C ASN A 235 -12.20 4.34 -5.91
N VAL A 236 -12.96 3.47 -5.29
CA VAL A 236 -13.39 2.18 -5.85
C VAL A 236 -14.91 2.16 -5.94
N ALA A 237 -15.43 1.65 -7.03
CA ALA A 237 -16.87 1.45 -7.18
C ALA A 237 -17.40 0.57 -6.04
N GLY A 238 -18.40 1.06 -5.30
CA GLY A 238 -18.91 0.41 -4.11
C GLY A 238 -18.18 0.78 -2.80
N GLY A 239 -17.16 1.65 -2.85
CA GLY A 239 -16.35 2.09 -1.70
C GLY A 239 -15.04 1.35 -1.56
N MET A 240 -14.14 1.90 -0.76
CA MET A 240 -12.77 1.38 -0.61
C MET A 240 -12.72 -0.03 -0.03
N TYR A 241 -13.70 -0.42 0.77
CA TYR A 241 -13.74 -1.75 1.37
C TYR A 241 -13.96 -2.88 0.35
N THR A 242 -14.49 -2.59 -0.85
CA THR A 242 -14.63 -3.53 -1.97
C THR A 242 -13.29 -4.19 -2.34
N ILE A 243 -12.16 -3.49 -2.17
CA ILE A 243 -10.82 -4.06 -2.34
C ILE A 243 -10.62 -5.28 -1.41
N VAL A 244 -11.01 -5.14 -0.15
CA VAL A 244 -10.89 -6.20 0.86
C VAL A 244 -11.80 -7.37 0.51
N GLU A 245 -13.08 -7.09 0.25
CA GLU A 245 -14.09 -8.10 -0.09
C GLU A 245 -13.65 -8.93 -1.29
N SER A 246 -13.24 -8.28 -2.37
CA SER A 246 -12.81 -8.95 -3.60
C SER A 246 -11.57 -9.82 -3.42
N ILE A 247 -10.58 -9.37 -2.63
CA ILE A 247 -9.39 -10.18 -2.35
C ILE A 247 -9.74 -11.38 -1.46
N VAL A 248 -10.62 -11.20 -0.49
CA VAL A 248 -11.09 -12.29 0.40
C VAL A 248 -11.86 -13.32 -0.40
N GLU A 249 -12.76 -12.91 -1.28
CA GLU A 249 -13.50 -13.83 -2.17
C GLU A 249 -12.54 -14.68 -3.01
N GLU A 250 -11.53 -14.06 -3.61
CA GLU A 250 -10.53 -14.79 -4.39
C GLU A 250 -9.71 -15.76 -3.52
N LEU A 251 -9.32 -15.35 -2.31
CA LEU A 251 -8.62 -16.21 -1.36
C LEU A 251 -9.46 -17.43 -0.94
N VAL A 252 -10.74 -17.21 -0.63
CA VAL A 252 -11.68 -18.30 -0.29
C VAL A 252 -11.86 -19.24 -1.48
N ARG A 253 -12.02 -18.70 -2.69
CA ARG A 253 -12.11 -19.50 -3.93
C ARG A 253 -10.86 -20.36 -4.16
N CYS A 254 -9.69 -19.87 -3.73
CA CYS A 254 -8.43 -20.62 -3.79
C CYS A 254 -8.23 -21.57 -2.60
N GLY A 255 -9.16 -21.65 -1.65
CA GLY A 255 -9.13 -22.59 -0.51
C GLY A 255 -8.47 -22.04 0.76
N ALA A 256 -8.28 -20.73 0.88
CA ALA A 256 -7.81 -20.12 2.13
C ALA A 256 -8.85 -20.28 3.25
N LYS A 257 -8.37 -20.44 4.48
CA LYS A 257 -9.20 -20.53 5.68
C LYS A 257 -9.08 -19.25 6.48
N PHE A 258 -10.19 -18.79 7.07
CA PHE A 258 -10.24 -17.59 7.89
C PHE A 258 -10.80 -17.90 9.28
N HIS A 259 -10.11 -17.42 10.32
CA HIS A 259 -10.50 -17.51 11.71
C HIS A 259 -10.66 -16.09 12.26
N TYR A 260 -11.90 -15.66 12.44
CA TYR A 260 -12.24 -14.36 13.01
C TYR A 260 -12.44 -14.44 14.52
N ASN A 261 -12.45 -13.28 15.20
CA ASN A 261 -12.55 -13.19 16.66
C ASN A 261 -11.47 -14.03 17.38
N ALA A 262 -10.24 -14.00 16.84
CA ALA A 262 -9.12 -14.79 17.29
C ALA A 262 -7.88 -13.90 17.47
N GLU A 263 -7.79 -13.21 18.62
CA GLU A 263 -6.61 -12.40 18.95
C GLU A 263 -5.46 -13.30 19.40
N ILE A 264 -4.35 -13.30 18.69
CA ILE A 264 -3.17 -14.06 19.09
C ILE A 264 -2.50 -13.37 20.28
N VAL A 265 -2.34 -14.14 21.36
CA VAL A 265 -1.80 -13.68 22.64
C VAL A 265 -0.51 -14.38 23.04
N ASP A 266 -0.20 -15.56 22.46
CA ASP A 266 1.02 -16.29 22.78
C ASP A 266 1.51 -17.13 21.58
N VAL A 267 2.75 -17.63 21.68
CA VAL A 267 3.39 -18.50 20.69
C VAL A 267 3.95 -19.77 21.35
N VAL A 268 3.80 -20.90 20.68
CA VAL A 268 4.49 -22.16 21.05
C VAL A 268 5.79 -22.24 20.31
N ARG A 269 6.88 -22.53 21.03
CA ARG A 269 8.22 -22.65 20.45
C ARG A 269 8.79 -24.03 20.64
N GLU A 270 9.44 -24.53 19.62
CA GLU A 270 10.27 -25.72 19.63
C GLU A 270 11.71 -25.29 19.30
N GLY A 271 12.51 -25.09 20.34
CA GLY A 271 13.80 -24.45 20.24
C GLY A 271 13.67 -22.98 19.79
N GLN A 272 14.28 -22.62 18.66
CA GLN A 272 14.19 -21.26 18.11
C GLN A 272 13.04 -21.07 17.10
N LYS A 273 12.30 -22.13 16.77
CA LYS A 273 11.20 -22.09 15.79
C LYS A 273 9.86 -21.95 16.50
N VAL A 274 8.97 -21.16 15.90
CA VAL A 274 7.55 -21.12 16.26
C VAL A 274 6.88 -22.32 15.60
N SER A 275 6.20 -23.17 16.39
CA SER A 275 5.45 -24.34 15.90
C SER A 275 3.94 -24.11 15.92
N ALA A 276 3.45 -23.21 16.78
CA ALA A 276 2.05 -22.79 16.81
C ALA A 276 1.89 -21.39 17.40
N VAL A 277 0.73 -20.78 17.15
CA VAL A 277 0.27 -19.56 17.84
C VAL A 277 -1.01 -19.87 18.62
N ILE A 278 -1.25 -19.12 19.70
CA ILE A 278 -2.38 -19.34 20.61
C ILE A 278 -3.21 -18.05 20.67
N ASP A 279 -4.51 -18.18 20.51
CA ASP A 279 -5.43 -17.06 20.68
C ASP A 279 -5.90 -16.87 22.13
N GLN A 280 -6.66 -15.80 22.38
CA GLN A 280 -7.20 -15.46 23.70
C GLN A 280 -8.17 -16.52 24.27
N GLN A 281 -8.69 -17.44 23.45
CA GLN A 281 -9.53 -18.54 23.86
C GLN A 281 -8.76 -19.84 24.10
N GLY A 282 -7.43 -19.82 23.94
CA GLY A 282 -6.55 -20.98 24.11
C GLY A 282 -6.52 -21.92 22.89
N ARG A 283 -7.13 -21.54 21.75
CA ARG A 283 -7.08 -22.34 20.52
C ARG A 283 -5.68 -22.24 19.92
N LYS A 284 -5.16 -23.39 19.50
CA LYS A 284 -3.84 -23.50 18.88
C LYS A 284 -3.95 -23.58 17.35
N TYR A 285 -3.16 -22.80 16.68
CA TYR A 285 -3.03 -22.82 15.21
C TYR A 285 -1.59 -23.21 14.86
N ALA A 286 -1.43 -24.46 14.42
CA ALA A 286 -0.13 -24.99 14.02
C ALA A 286 0.17 -24.64 12.56
N GLY A 287 1.44 -24.40 12.24
CA GLY A 287 1.90 -24.09 10.91
C GLY A 287 3.41 -24.29 10.77
N GLU A 288 3.87 -24.36 9.54
CA GLU A 288 5.30 -24.44 9.25
C GLU A 288 5.93 -23.06 9.08
N ILE A 289 5.14 -22.11 8.62
CA ILE A 289 5.53 -20.70 8.38
C ILE A 289 4.50 -19.79 9.05
N PHE A 290 4.98 -18.81 9.81
CA PHE A 290 4.14 -17.80 10.43
C PHE A 290 4.50 -16.42 9.88
N LEU A 291 3.50 -15.71 9.35
CA LEU A 291 3.62 -14.34 8.87
C LEU A 291 2.76 -13.44 9.76
N SER A 292 3.38 -12.47 10.41
CA SER A 292 2.63 -11.45 11.17
C SER A 292 2.44 -10.19 10.34
N ASN A 293 1.19 -9.87 10.03
CA ASN A 293 0.76 -8.58 9.48
C ASN A 293 0.13 -7.67 10.55
N ALA A 294 0.22 -8.05 11.82
CA ALA A 294 -0.12 -7.18 12.94
C ALA A 294 0.94 -6.07 13.09
N ASP A 295 0.60 -5.01 13.84
CA ASP A 295 1.58 -3.98 14.17
C ASP A 295 2.82 -4.59 14.81
N ALA A 296 3.97 -4.38 14.18
CA ALA A 296 5.21 -5.08 14.54
C ALA A 296 5.68 -4.73 15.96
N ALA A 297 5.52 -3.49 16.42
CA ALA A 297 5.91 -3.06 17.75
C ALA A 297 5.01 -3.68 18.81
N LEU A 298 3.70 -3.65 18.59
CA LEU A 298 2.71 -4.25 19.49
C LEU A 298 2.86 -5.78 19.53
N PHE A 299 2.99 -6.43 18.38
CA PHE A 299 3.12 -7.89 18.33
C PHE A 299 4.40 -8.37 19.02
N ARG A 300 5.54 -7.75 18.74
CA ARG A 300 6.80 -8.05 19.41
C ARG A 300 6.73 -7.79 20.92
N GLY A 301 6.15 -6.66 21.32
CA GLY A 301 6.09 -6.26 22.73
C GLY A 301 5.11 -7.08 23.56
N ARG A 302 3.97 -7.50 22.99
CA ARG A 302 2.90 -8.18 23.74
C ARG A 302 2.93 -9.69 23.58
N VAL A 303 3.30 -10.21 22.41
CA VAL A 303 3.20 -11.64 22.09
C VAL A 303 4.56 -12.33 22.16
N LEU A 304 5.60 -11.74 21.52
CA LEU A 304 6.91 -12.40 21.44
C LEU A 304 7.80 -12.20 22.66
N ARG A 305 7.61 -11.14 23.46
CA ARG A 305 8.42 -10.85 24.66
C ARG A 305 7.92 -11.51 25.96
N ARG A 306 6.80 -12.22 25.91
CA ARG A 306 6.23 -12.87 27.11
C ARG A 306 7.01 -14.10 27.60
N LYS A 307 8.29 -14.24 27.26
CA LYS A 307 9.22 -15.21 27.91
C LYS A 307 10.62 -14.65 27.93
#